data_3ade553b5fbda8cbc6fcc724703700e9
#
_entry.id   3ade553b5fbda8cbc6fcc724703700e9
#
_cell.length_a   1.000
_cell.length_b   1.000
_cell.length_c   1.000
_cell.angle_alpha   90.00
_cell.angle_beta   90.00
_cell.angle_gamma   90.00
#
_symmetry.space_group_name_H-M   'P 1'
#
loop_
_entity.id
_entity.type
_entity.pdbx_description
1 polymer ?
#
loop_
_entity_poly.entity_id
_entity_poly.type
_entity_poly.pdbx_seq_one_letter_code
_entity_poly.pdbx_strand_id
1 'polypeptide(L)'
;GKLNMHEAAFGSTNEVSYYGKTHNPYKFGYTPGGSSGGSAAAVASGFCLAALGTDTLGSVRIPASYCGVSGIKPTNGLVSNVGLIPLSWTFDTIGPITKKVEDLGPVLEIITGLYNKEKSSKSMKRVFKFNPEFKFNFCEKKVGVLNNFKTVNLESEIANIFEESINKIKETGIKIKNIYIEEFNFSKIRRNGLTIVESEAASIFASDLNENPDKLSDELVSLLSYGKNLSSTKLV
;
A
#
# COMPACT_ATOMS: atom_id res chain seq x y z
N GLY A 1 6.20 0.73 -19.52
CA GLY A 1 7.51 0.39 -18.96
C GLY A 1 7.40 -0.22 -17.57
N LYS A 2 8.54 -0.60 -17.00
CA LYS A 2 8.65 -1.08 -15.61
C LYS A 2 9.32 0.01 -14.78
N LEU A 3 8.95 0.08 -13.51
CA LEU A 3 9.46 1.06 -12.56
C LEU A 3 10.19 0.35 -11.42
N ASN A 4 11.14 1.04 -10.79
CA ASN A 4 11.91 0.48 -9.71
C ASN A 4 11.03 0.26 -8.47
N MET A 5 11.38 -0.73 -7.67
CA MET A 5 10.67 -1.07 -6.44
C MET A 5 11.63 -1.67 -5.42
N HIS A 6 11.23 -1.72 -4.18
CA HIS A 6 11.96 -2.48 -3.16
C HIS A 6 11.98 -3.96 -3.53
N GLU A 7 13.08 -4.64 -3.30
CA GLU A 7 13.28 -6.05 -3.65
C GLU A 7 12.13 -6.91 -3.11
N ALA A 8 11.60 -7.80 -3.96
CA ALA A 8 10.48 -8.68 -3.66
C ALA A 8 9.23 -7.97 -3.07
N ALA A 9 9.07 -6.65 -3.24
CA ALA A 9 8.06 -5.83 -2.58
C ALA A 9 8.14 -5.82 -1.04
N PHE A 10 9.21 -6.34 -0.44
CA PHE A 10 9.32 -6.59 1.00
C PHE A 10 10.07 -5.50 1.76
N GLY A 11 9.72 -4.25 1.53
CA GLY A 11 10.26 -3.10 2.27
C GLY A 11 9.48 -1.82 2.01
N SER A 12 9.63 -0.84 2.88
CA SER A 12 8.85 0.40 2.85
C SER A 12 9.64 1.63 2.39
N THR A 13 10.91 1.47 1.98
CA THR A 13 11.82 2.58 1.70
C THR A 13 12.26 2.67 0.24
N ASN A 14 12.19 1.59 -0.51
CA ASN A 14 12.74 1.47 -1.89
C ASN A 14 14.26 1.72 -1.96
N GLU A 15 14.97 1.37 -0.88
CA GLU A 15 16.43 1.50 -0.81
C GLU A 15 17.14 0.26 -1.31
N VAL A 16 16.54 -0.92 -1.10
CA VAL A 16 17.09 -2.20 -1.57
C VAL A 16 16.46 -2.55 -2.91
N SER A 17 17.26 -2.54 -3.95
CA SER A 17 16.87 -2.92 -5.30
C SER A 17 18.12 -3.23 -6.12
N TYR A 18 18.03 -4.20 -7.03
CA TYR A 18 19.09 -4.53 -7.97
C TYR A 18 19.56 -3.32 -8.80
N TYR A 19 18.66 -2.39 -9.11
CA TYR A 19 18.96 -1.18 -9.90
C TYR A 19 19.40 0.01 -9.04
N GLY A 20 19.66 -0.20 -7.76
CA GLY A 20 19.95 0.85 -6.81
C GLY A 20 18.68 1.52 -6.25
N LYS A 21 18.86 2.41 -5.29
CA LYS A 21 17.77 3.07 -4.60
C LYS A 21 17.08 4.14 -5.45
N THR A 22 15.79 4.31 -5.24
CA THR A 22 15.02 5.42 -5.78
C THR A 22 15.04 6.59 -4.79
N HIS A 23 15.17 7.80 -5.30
CA HIS A 23 15.13 9.01 -4.48
C HIS A 23 13.77 9.69 -4.54
N ASN A 24 13.41 10.40 -3.49
CA ASN A 24 12.23 11.24 -3.47
C ASN A 24 12.41 12.41 -4.45
N PRO A 25 11.48 12.66 -5.38
CA PRO A 25 11.60 13.72 -6.39
C PRO A 25 11.70 15.13 -5.81
N TYR A 26 11.18 15.35 -4.60
CA TYR A 26 11.22 16.66 -3.95
C TYR A 26 12.53 16.91 -3.19
N LYS A 27 13.22 15.83 -2.77
CA LYS A 27 14.48 15.98 -2.05
C LYS A 27 15.39 14.78 -2.29
N PHE A 28 16.44 14.99 -3.09
CA PHE A 28 17.45 13.97 -3.35
C PHE A 28 18.06 13.43 -2.06
N GLY A 29 18.30 12.13 -1.98
CA GLY A 29 18.81 11.45 -0.79
C GLY A 29 17.73 10.97 0.17
N TYR A 30 16.50 11.47 0.05
CA TYR A 30 15.36 10.99 0.85
C TYR A 30 14.65 9.85 0.15
N THR A 31 14.04 8.97 0.95
CA THR A 31 13.24 7.85 0.43
C THR A 31 11.95 8.34 -0.22
N PRO A 32 11.52 7.76 -1.35
CA PRO A 32 10.20 7.97 -1.92
C PRO A 32 9.10 7.17 -1.21
N GLY A 33 9.46 6.42 -0.15
CA GLY A 33 8.61 5.37 0.37
C GLY A 33 8.65 4.11 -0.50
N GLY A 34 8.05 3.03 -0.02
CA GLY A 34 8.08 1.72 -0.69
C GLY A 34 6.87 0.84 -0.32
N SER A 35 6.80 -0.28 -0.99
CA SER A 35 7.71 -0.86 -1.98
C SER A 35 7.58 -0.28 -3.39
N SER A 36 6.45 0.33 -3.77
CA SER A 36 6.20 0.91 -5.10
C SER A 36 6.79 2.34 -5.24
N GLY A 37 7.99 2.58 -4.70
CA GLY A 37 8.62 3.89 -4.64
C GLY A 37 8.91 4.48 -6.01
N GLY A 38 9.38 3.67 -6.96
CA GLY A 38 9.62 4.13 -8.34
C GLY A 38 8.34 4.54 -9.04
N SER A 39 7.21 3.86 -8.77
CA SER A 39 5.91 4.23 -9.34
C SER A 39 5.45 5.60 -8.85
N ALA A 40 5.54 5.87 -7.55
CA ALA A 40 5.17 7.16 -6.99
C ALA A 40 6.13 8.27 -7.43
N ALA A 41 7.43 8.01 -7.43
CA ALA A 41 8.44 8.95 -7.88
C ALA A 41 8.26 9.34 -9.37
N ALA A 42 7.96 8.38 -10.24
CA ALA A 42 7.73 8.64 -11.67
C ALA A 42 6.50 9.52 -11.91
N VAL A 43 5.39 9.25 -11.21
CA VAL A 43 4.18 10.08 -11.29
C VAL A 43 4.43 11.47 -10.71
N ALA A 44 5.10 11.57 -9.56
CA ALA A 44 5.43 12.84 -8.94
C ALA A 44 6.31 13.73 -9.85
N SER A 45 7.27 13.10 -10.53
CA SER A 45 8.18 13.78 -11.49
C SER A 45 7.52 14.07 -12.83
N GLY A 46 6.30 13.62 -13.10
CA GLY A 46 5.62 13.81 -14.39
C GLY A 46 6.13 12.90 -15.52
N PHE A 47 6.88 11.84 -15.22
CA PHE A 47 7.34 10.88 -16.24
C PHE A 47 6.21 10.02 -16.80
N CYS A 48 5.14 9.86 -16.06
CA CYS A 48 3.92 9.21 -16.52
C CYS A 48 2.69 9.81 -15.81
N LEU A 49 1.54 9.69 -16.46
CA LEU A 49 0.25 10.19 -15.93
C LEU A 49 -0.25 9.30 -14.77
N ALA A 50 -0.02 8.02 -14.88
CA ALA A 50 -0.41 7.02 -13.89
C ALA A 50 0.61 5.88 -13.86
N ALA A 51 0.73 5.24 -12.71
CA ALA A 51 1.51 4.02 -12.54
C ALA A 51 0.71 3.01 -11.70
N LEU A 52 1.03 1.74 -11.84
CA LEU A 52 0.53 0.69 -10.96
C LEU A 52 1.56 0.38 -9.88
N GLY A 53 1.08 0.01 -8.73
CA GLY A 53 1.88 -0.53 -7.64
C GLY A 53 1.16 -1.70 -6.99
N THR A 54 1.82 -2.35 -6.04
CA THR A 54 1.21 -3.37 -5.19
C THR A 54 1.18 -2.88 -3.74
N ASP A 55 0.14 -3.23 -3.03
CA ASP A 55 -0.06 -2.85 -1.63
C ASP A 55 -0.40 -4.08 -0.80
N THR A 56 0.54 -4.51 -0.02
CA THR A 56 0.40 -5.61 0.95
C THR A 56 0.06 -5.04 2.32
N LEU A 57 0.92 -4.14 2.83
CA LEU A 57 0.75 -3.43 4.11
C LEU A 57 0.96 -1.91 3.97
N GLY A 58 0.72 -1.34 2.78
CA GLY A 58 0.85 0.10 2.53
C GLY A 58 1.65 0.47 1.29
N SER A 59 2.14 -0.50 0.51
CA SER A 59 3.16 -0.28 -0.52
C SER A 59 2.73 0.53 -1.76
N VAL A 60 1.45 0.89 -1.89
CA VAL A 60 0.95 1.95 -2.80
C VAL A 60 0.77 3.26 -2.03
N ARG A 61 0.17 3.20 -0.84
CA ARG A 61 -0.24 4.36 -0.05
C ARG A 61 0.94 5.06 0.61
N ILE A 62 1.94 4.32 1.10
CA ILE A 62 3.16 4.88 1.69
C ILE A 62 3.91 5.74 0.66
N PRO A 63 4.32 5.20 -0.51
CA PRO A 63 5.04 6.00 -1.48
C PRO A 63 4.19 7.13 -2.08
N ALA A 64 2.88 6.96 -2.23
CA ALA A 64 2.00 8.04 -2.64
C ALA A 64 2.05 9.21 -1.64
N SER A 65 1.99 8.92 -0.34
CA SER A 65 2.11 9.91 0.72
C SER A 65 3.47 10.61 0.70
N TYR A 66 4.57 9.86 0.58
CA TYR A 66 5.93 10.41 0.61
C TYR A 66 6.26 11.26 -0.61
N CYS A 67 5.68 10.94 -1.77
CA CYS A 67 5.88 11.67 -3.01
C CYS A 67 4.77 12.71 -3.33
N GLY A 68 3.85 12.99 -2.39
CA GLY A 68 2.80 13.98 -2.58
C GLY A 68 1.90 13.71 -3.79
N VAL A 69 1.57 12.45 -4.03
CA VAL A 69 0.69 11.98 -5.10
C VAL A 69 -0.47 11.18 -4.52
N SER A 70 -1.45 10.82 -5.33
CA SER A 70 -2.62 10.06 -4.92
C SER A 70 -2.43 8.59 -5.20
N GLY A 71 -2.77 7.74 -4.24
CA GLY A 71 -2.73 6.29 -4.38
C GLY A 71 -3.92 5.62 -3.71
N ILE A 72 -4.42 4.56 -4.30
CA ILE A 72 -5.53 3.80 -3.73
C ILE A 72 -5.18 2.32 -3.65
N LYS A 73 -5.46 1.73 -2.49
CA LYS A 73 -5.54 0.28 -2.33
C LYS A 73 -7.00 -0.13 -2.46
N PRO A 74 -7.43 -0.73 -3.56
CA PRO A 74 -8.81 -1.19 -3.72
C PRO A 74 -9.16 -2.29 -2.73
N THR A 75 -10.43 -2.65 -2.69
CA THR A 75 -10.87 -3.85 -1.99
C THR A 75 -10.13 -5.07 -2.54
N ASN A 76 -9.64 -5.93 -1.66
CA ASN A 76 -8.95 -7.17 -2.06
C ASN A 76 -9.83 -7.98 -3.01
N GLY A 77 -9.25 -8.43 -4.13
CA GLY A 77 -9.95 -9.18 -5.18
C GLY A 77 -10.75 -8.33 -6.18
N LEU A 78 -10.80 -6.99 -6.03
CA LEU A 78 -11.43 -6.11 -7.02
C LEU A 78 -10.59 -5.99 -8.29
N VAL A 79 -9.28 -5.94 -8.17
CA VAL A 79 -8.30 -6.04 -9.25
C VAL A 79 -7.68 -7.43 -9.22
N SER A 80 -7.54 -8.07 -10.39
CA SER A 80 -6.94 -9.40 -10.48
C SER A 80 -5.44 -9.36 -10.16
N ASN A 81 -4.98 -10.33 -9.37
CA ASN A 81 -3.54 -10.53 -9.08
C ASN A 81 -2.86 -11.50 -10.06
N VAL A 82 -3.54 -11.90 -11.15
CA VAL A 82 -2.91 -12.78 -12.16
C VAL A 82 -1.75 -12.10 -12.84
N GLY A 83 -0.63 -12.80 -12.89
CA GLY A 83 0.63 -12.27 -13.42
C GLY A 83 1.43 -11.43 -12.43
N LEU A 84 0.93 -11.24 -11.21
CA LEU A 84 1.70 -10.68 -10.12
C LEU A 84 2.64 -11.73 -9.56
N ILE A 85 3.89 -11.37 -9.30
CA ILE A 85 4.79 -12.14 -8.44
C ILE A 85 4.37 -11.84 -6.99
N PRO A 86 3.82 -12.81 -6.25
CA PRO A 86 3.23 -12.53 -4.96
C PRO A 86 4.30 -12.30 -3.88
N LEU A 87 3.96 -11.47 -2.90
CA LEU A 87 4.63 -11.39 -1.61
C LEU A 87 3.76 -12.05 -0.52
N SER A 88 2.45 -11.83 -0.60
CA SER A 88 1.46 -12.38 0.33
C SER A 88 0.15 -12.69 -0.39
N TRP A 89 -0.27 -13.94 -0.34
CA TRP A 89 -1.57 -14.34 -0.92
C TRP A 89 -2.76 -13.70 -0.19
N THR A 90 -2.58 -13.40 1.09
CA THR A 90 -3.63 -12.82 1.94
C THR A 90 -3.84 -11.34 1.65
N PHE A 91 -2.76 -10.57 1.47
CA PHE A 91 -2.83 -9.11 1.49
C PHE A 91 -2.59 -8.43 0.16
N ASP A 92 -1.86 -9.04 -0.77
CA ASP A 92 -1.46 -8.38 -2.01
C ASP A 92 -2.66 -7.83 -2.78
N THR A 93 -2.57 -6.56 -3.12
CA THR A 93 -3.59 -5.85 -3.88
C THR A 93 -2.91 -4.91 -4.86
N ILE A 94 -3.28 -4.97 -6.14
CA ILE A 94 -2.81 -4.01 -7.14
C ILE A 94 -3.62 -2.73 -7.03
N GLY A 95 -2.94 -1.58 -7.04
CA GLY A 95 -3.57 -0.27 -6.97
C GLY A 95 -2.90 0.77 -7.87
N PRO A 96 -3.68 1.75 -8.38
CA PRO A 96 -3.13 2.85 -9.15
C PRO A 96 -2.54 3.95 -8.28
N ILE A 97 -1.56 4.65 -8.85
CA ILE A 97 -0.97 5.88 -8.35
C ILE A 97 -1.10 6.92 -9.44
N THR A 98 -1.61 8.11 -9.13
CA THR A 98 -1.84 9.22 -10.06
C THR A 98 -1.47 10.55 -9.41
N LYS A 99 -1.31 11.61 -10.21
CA LYS A 99 -0.99 12.94 -9.66
C LYS A 99 -2.13 13.50 -8.83
N LYS A 100 -3.38 13.27 -9.24
CA LYS A 100 -4.60 13.80 -8.60
C LYS A 100 -5.57 12.68 -8.25
N VAL A 101 -6.41 12.91 -7.28
CA VAL A 101 -7.43 11.94 -6.82
C VAL A 101 -8.43 11.63 -7.95
N GLU A 102 -8.80 12.64 -8.75
CA GLU A 102 -9.76 12.50 -9.85
C GLU A 102 -9.32 11.49 -10.90
N ASP A 103 -8.00 11.35 -11.10
CA ASP A 103 -7.42 10.44 -12.09
C ASP A 103 -7.42 8.98 -11.62
N LEU A 104 -7.56 8.72 -10.32
CA LEU A 104 -7.59 7.37 -9.76
C LEU A 104 -8.80 6.57 -10.26
N GLY A 105 -9.96 7.22 -10.33
CA GLY A 105 -11.22 6.57 -10.72
C GLY A 105 -11.18 5.95 -12.11
N PRO A 106 -10.84 6.70 -13.17
CA PRO A 106 -10.70 6.16 -14.53
C PRO A 106 -9.68 5.02 -14.62
N VAL A 107 -8.52 5.16 -13.98
CA VAL A 107 -7.50 4.09 -14.00
C VAL A 107 -7.99 2.85 -13.29
N LEU A 108 -8.65 3.00 -12.13
CA LEU A 108 -9.20 1.88 -11.38
C LEU A 108 -10.29 1.17 -12.19
N GLU A 109 -11.15 1.90 -12.89
CA GLU A 109 -12.19 1.30 -13.76
C GLU A 109 -11.57 0.41 -14.83
N ILE A 110 -10.49 0.87 -15.47
CA ILE A 110 -9.81 0.11 -16.53
C ILE A 110 -9.20 -1.19 -16.00
N ILE A 111 -8.56 -1.15 -14.83
CA ILE A 111 -7.87 -2.33 -14.28
C ILE A 111 -8.79 -3.30 -13.54
N THR A 112 -10.04 -2.89 -13.24
CA THR A 112 -11.04 -3.78 -12.64
C THR A 112 -11.79 -4.55 -13.73
N GLY A 113 -12.13 -5.79 -13.45
CA GLY A 113 -12.99 -6.59 -14.34
C GLY A 113 -12.33 -7.17 -15.59
N LEU A 114 -11.04 -6.96 -15.81
CA LEU A 114 -10.34 -7.45 -17.01
C LEU A 114 -10.14 -8.97 -17.05
N TYR A 115 -10.44 -9.71 -15.99
CA TYR A 115 -10.17 -11.14 -15.97
C TYR A 115 -11.35 -11.98 -15.47
N ASN A 116 -12.28 -12.29 -16.40
CA ASN A 116 -13.42 -13.21 -16.16
C ASN A 116 -13.03 -14.70 -16.27
N LYS A 117 -11.76 -15.05 -16.51
CA LYS A 117 -11.36 -16.44 -16.82
C LYS A 117 -10.78 -17.22 -15.64
N GLU A 118 -10.69 -16.61 -14.48
CA GLU A 118 -10.12 -17.32 -13.34
C GLU A 118 -11.19 -18.05 -12.53
N LYS A 119 -11.09 -19.38 -12.58
CA LYS A 119 -11.77 -20.28 -11.66
C LYS A 119 -11.16 -20.29 -10.26
N SER A 120 -10.11 -19.53 -9.99
CA SER A 120 -9.45 -19.48 -8.69
C SER A 120 -9.96 -18.31 -7.85
N SER A 121 -10.89 -18.63 -6.99
CA SER A 121 -11.16 -18.04 -5.69
C SER A 121 -11.01 -16.50 -5.55
N LYS A 122 -12.08 -15.83 -5.24
CA LYS A 122 -12.19 -14.44 -4.76
C LYS A 122 -12.27 -13.33 -5.82
N SER A 123 -12.37 -13.62 -7.12
CA SER A 123 -12.73 -12.59 -8.07
C SER A 123 -14.15 -12.10 -7.71
N MET A 124 -14.21 -10.93 -7.10
CA MET A 124 -15.50 -10.29 -6.87
C MET A 124 -16.11 -10.02 -8.24
N LYS A 125 -17.32 -10.54 -8.50
CA LYS A 125 -18.13 -10.21 -9.68
C LYS A 125 -18.50 -8.71 -9.77
N ARG A 126 -17.81 -7.87 -9.02
CA ARG A 126 -18.06 -6.43 -8.93
C ARG A 126 -17.08 -5.71 -9.85
N VAL A 127 -17.61 -5.11 -10.89
CA VAL A 127 -16.90 -4.15 -11.72
C VAL A 127 -17.06 -2.77 -11.08
N PHE A 128 -15.96 -2.10 -10.78
CA PHE A 128 -16.00 -0.70 -10.40
C PHE A 128 -16.31 0.13 -11.64
N LYS A 129 -17.28 1.03 -11.54
CA LYS A 129 -17.60 2.02 -12.58
C LYS A 129 -17.37 3.41 -12.01
N PHE A 130 -16.52 4.15 -12.66
CA PHE A 130 -16.30 5.54 -12.32
C PHE A 130 -17.45 6.40 -12.82
N ASN A 131 -17.98 7.25 -11.95
CA ASN A 131 -19.00 8.23 -12.34
C ASN A 131 -18.43 9.63 -12.09
N PRO A 132 -18.01 10.37 -13.14
CA PRO A 132 -17.45 11.71 -13.00
C PRO A 132 -18.47 12.75 -12.55
N GLU A 133 -19.76 12.46 -12.74
CA GLU A 133 -20.87 13.35 -12.33
C GLU A 133 -21.35 13.08 -10.90
N PHE A 134 -20.75 12.11 -10.22
CA PHE A 134 -21.12 11.78 -8.84
C PHE A 134 -20.88 12.96 -7.91
N LYS A 135 -21.95 13.55 -7.40
CA LYS A 135 -21.89 14.62 -6.40
C LYS A 135 -22.04 14.02 -5.01
N PHE A 136 -21.03 14.23 -4.19
CA PHE A 136 -21.05 13.79 -2.82
C PHE A 136 -21.86 14.80 -1.96
N ASN A 137 -22.93 14.33 -1.33
CA ASN A 137 -23.66 15.16 -0.37
C ASN A 137 -22.95 15.12 0.99
N PHE A 138 -22.18 16.14 1.28
CA PHE A 138 -21.40 16.25 2.52
C PHE A 138 -22.28 16.36 3.76
N CYS A 139 -23.43 17.06 3.67
CA CYS A 139 -24.27 17.39 4.84
C CYS A 139 -24.86 16.15 5.55
N GLU A 140 -25.04 15.05 4.84
CA GLU A 140 -25.62 13.80 5.37
C GLU A 140 -24.56 12.80 5.84
N LYS A 141 -23.29 13.11 5.67
CA LYS A 141 -22.20 12.18 5.99
C LYS A 141 -21.59 12.46 7.35
N LYS A 142 -21.06 11.40 7.93
CA LYS A 142 -20.28 11.44 9.17
C LYS A 142 -18.89 10.88 8.90
N VAL A 143 -17.88 11.55 9.41
CA VAL A 143 -16.50 11.06 9.37
C VAL A 143 -16.08 10.67 10.78
N GLY A 144 -15.66 9.43 10.93
CA GLY A 144 -15.08 8.94 12.17
C GLY A 144 -13.58 9.26 12.21
N VAL A 145 -13.14 9.86 13.32
CA VAL A 145 -11.72 10.07 13.60
C VAL A 145 -11.30 9.10 14.69
N LEU A 146 -10.39 8.21 14.38
CA LEU A 146 -9.89 7.20 15.31
C LEU A 146 -8.92 7.83 16.30
N ASN A 147 -9.35 8.02 17.55
CA ASN A 147 -8.52 8.65 18.59
C ASN A 147 -7.33 7.80 19.05
N ASN A 148 -7.34 6.50 18.77
CA ASN A 148 -6.23 5.61 19.09
C ASN A 148 -4.91 6.03 18.42
N PHE A 149 -4.95 6.79 17.33
CA PHE A 149 -3.73 7.26 16.68
C PHE A 149 -2.90 8.21 17.56
N LYS A 150 -3.51 8.85 18.56
CA LYS A 150 -2.81 9.68 19.57
C LYS A 150 -1.80 8.89 20.41
N THR A 151 -1.90 7.56 20.40
CA THR A 151 -0.90 6.68 21.04
C THR A 151 0.34 6.46 20.17
N VAL A 152 0.31 6.88 18.92
CA VAL A 152 1.47 6.82 18.00
C VAL A 152 2.31 8.07 18.21
N ASN A 153 3.62 7.87 18.36
CA ASN A 153 4.55 9.00 18.41
C ASN A 153 4.70 9.60 16.99
N LEU A 154 4.02 10.71 16.75
CA LEU A 154 4.07 11.45 15.50
C LEU A 154 4.98 12.67 15.66
N GLU A 155 5.70 13.01 14.59
CA GLU A 155 6.35 14.32 14.50
C GLU A 155 5.30 15.43 14.59
N SER A 156 5.62 16.53 15.26
CA SER A 156 4.69 17.64 15.51
C SER A 156 4.10 18.23 14.24
N GLU A 157 4.89 18.31 13.17
CA GLU A 157 4.44 18.79 11.87
C GLU A 157 3.34 17.89 11.28
N ILE A 158 3.52 16.57 11.33
CA ILE A 158 2.53 15.60 10.85
C ILE A 158 1.26 15.66 11.68
N ALA A 159 1.39 15.77 13.01
CA ALA A 159 0.24 15.92 13.90
C ALA A 159 -0.58 17.18 13.59
N ASN A 160 0.10 18.30 13.37
CA ASN A 160 -0.53 19.58 13.04
C ASN A 160 -1.28 19.51 11.69
N ILE A 161 -0.63 18.98 10.64
CA ILE A 161 -1.26 18.81 9.32
C ILE A 161 -2.48 17.89 9.41
N PHE A 162 -2.44 16.86 10.23
CA PHE A 162 -3.59 15.99 10.45
C PHE A 162 -4.76 16.74 11.09
N GLU A 163 -4.53 17.52 12.16
CA GLU A 163 -5.57 18.31 12.82
C GLU A 163 -6.13 19.41 11.89
N GLU A 164 -5.28 20.09 11.13
CA GLU A 164 -5.73 21.05 10.11
C GLU A 164 -6.64 20.39 9.05
N SER A 165 -6.29 19.16 8.61
CA SER A 165 -7.09 18.40 7.66
C SER A 165 -8.47 18.06 8.23
N ILE A 166 -8.54 17.67 9.50
CA ILE A 166 -9.82 17.42 10.19
C ILE A 166 -10.65 18.72 10.28
N ASN A 167 -10.03 19.85 10.56
CA ASN A 167 -10.73 21.13 10.62
C ASN A 167 -11.28 21.53 9.24
N LYS A 168 -10.52 21.39 8.16
CA LYS A 168 -11.00 21.60 6.80
C LYS A 168 -12.20 20.72 6.46
N ILE A 169 -12.20 19.46 6.89
CA ILE A 169 -13.36 18.57 6.72
C ILE A 169 -14.58 19.09 7.48
N LYS A 170 -14.43 19.59 8.71
CA LYS A 170 -15.53 20.20 9.48
C LYS A 170 -16.13 21.41 8.78
N GLU A 171 -15.29 22.25 8.16
CA GLU A 171 -15.72 23.43 7.42
C GLU A 171 -16.64 23.11 6.23
N THR A 172 -16.56 21.89 5.67
CA THR A 172 -17.48 21.43 4.62
C THR A 172 -18.87 21.06 5.13
N GLY A 173 -19.14 21.17 6.45
CA GLY A 173 -20.40 20.77 7.08
C GLY A 173 -20.50 19.29 7.45
N ILE A 174 -19.46 18.51 7.20
CA ILE A 174 -19.42 17.09 7.60
C ILE A 174 -19.36 16.97 9.11
N LYS A 175 -20.20 16.09 9.67
CA LYS A 175 -20.17 15.79 11.10
C LYS A 175 -18.99 14.87 11.43
N ILE A 176 -18.09 15.36 12.29
CA ILE A 176 -16.99 14.56 12.81
C ILE A 176 -17.43 13.81 14.07
N LYS A 177 -17.12 12.53 14.14
CA LYS A 177 -17.31 11.69 15.32
C LYS A 177 -15.97 11.09 15.74
N ASN A 178 -15.54 11.35 16.96
CA ASN A 178 -14.40 10.66 17.53
C ASN A 178 -14.77 9.21 17.82
N ILE A 179 -13.91 8.28 17.38
CA ILE A 179 -14.05 6.85 17.59
C ILE A 179 -12.86 6.39 18.42
N TYR A 180 -13.13 5.54 19.40
CA TYR A 180 -12.14 4.84 20.17
C TYR A 180 -12.44 3.34 20.08
N ILE A 181 -11.44 2.54 19.75
CA ILE A 181 -11.55 1.07 19.69
C ILE A 181 -10.72 0.54 20.84
N GLU A 182 -11.37 -0.14 21.77
CA GLU A 182 -10.69 -0.80 22.88
C GLU A 182 -9.66 -1.81 22.35
N GLU A 183 -8.54 -1.94 23.05
CA GLU A 183 -7.44 -2.84 22.69
C GLU A 183 -6.77 -2.58 21.33
N PHE A 184 -7.15 -1.52 20.63
CA PHE A 184 -6.53 -1.17 19.35
C PHE A 184 -5.10 -0.65 19.57
N ASN A 185 -4.12 -1.45 19.17
CA ASN A 185 -2.71 -1.12 19.26
C ASN A 185 -2.07 -1.21 17.88
N PHE A 186 -1.68 -0.06 17.31
CA PHE A 186 -1.07 0.01 15.98
C PHE A 186 0.19 -0.85 15.82
N SER A 187 1.06 -0.87 16.83
CA SER A 187 2.30 -1.67 16.79
C SER A 187 2.00 -3.16 16.78
N LYS A 188 1.04 -3.62 17.60
CA LYS A 188 0.61 -5.01 17.62
C LYS A 188 -0.03 -5.43 16.29
N ILE A 189 -0.93 -4.61 15.76
CA ILE A 189 -1.60 -4.88 14.48
C ILE A 189 -0.58 -4.95 13.34
N ARG A 190 0.36 -3.99 13.29
CA ARG A 190 1.44 -4.00 12.30
C ARG A 190 2.30 -5.25 12.44
N ARG A 191 2.68 -5.64 13.64
CA ARG A 191 3.50 -6.85 13.86
C ARG A 191 2.77 -8.11 13.44
N ASN A 192 1.48 -8.23 13.75
CA ASN A 192 0.66 -9.37 13.34
C ASN A 192 0.55 -9.46 11.82
N GLY A 193 0.30 -8.34 11.14
CA GLY A 193 0.29 -8.29 9.68
C GLY A 193 1.63 -8.72 9.07
N LEU A 194 2.74 -8.21 9.61
CA LEU A 194 4.09 -8.61 9.16
C LEU A 194 4.35 -10.10 9.39
N THR A 195 3.91 -10.67 10.51
CA THR A 195 4.09 -12.11 10.79
C THR A 195 3.43 -12.98 9.71
N ILE A 196 2.23 -12.61 9.26
CA ILE A 196 1.54 -13.30 8.17
C ILE A 196 2.34 -13.15 6.86
N VAL A 197 2.74 -11.93 6.51
CA VAL A 197 3.51 -11.66 5.29
C VAL A 197 4.84 -12.42 5.29
N GLU A 198 5.58 -12.39 6.38
CA GLU A 198 6.86 -13.08 6.55
C GLU A 198 6.72 -14.58 6.34
N SER A 199 5.65 -15.19 6.88
CA SER A 199 5.36 -16.62 6.72
C SER A 199 4.98 -16.98 5.28
N GLU A 200 4.11 -16.20 4.64
CA GLU A 200 3.69 -16.42 3.26
C GLU A 200 4.85 -16.19 2.29
N ALA A 201 5.61 -15.11 2.46
CA ALA A 201 6.79 -14.81 1.66
C ALA A 201 7.84 -15.91 1.74
N ALA A 202 8.10 -16.44 2.93
CA ALA A 202 9.04 -17.56 3.11
C ALA A 202 8.61 -18.82 2.33
N SER A 203 7.30 -19.04 2.20
CA SER A 203 6.75 -20.14 1.39
C SER A 203 6.84 -19.85 -0.11
N ILE A 204 6.57 -18.61 -0.52
CA ILE A 204 6.59 -18.16 -1.91
C ILE A 204 8.02 -18.22 -2.47
N PHE A 205 8.97 -17.69 -1.73
CA PHE A 205 10.39 -17.62 -2.14
C PHE A 205 11.24 -18.77 -1.61
N ALA A 206 10.62 -19.90 -1.23
CA ALA A 206 11.35 -21.04 -0.64
C ALA A 206 12.42 -21.61 -1.56
N SER A 207 12.14 -21.72 -2.87
CA SER A 207 13.11 -22.19 -3.87
C SER A 207 14.28 -21.21 -4.00
N ASP A 208 13.99 -19.92 -4.15
CA ASP A 208 15.01 -18.88 -4.29
C ASP A 208 15.92 -18.84 -3.06
N LEU A 209 15.34 -18.89 -1.85
CA LEU A 209 16.07 -18.88 -0.60
C LEU A 209 16.97 -20.12 -0.42
N ASN A 210 16.53 -21.30 -0.89
CA ASN A 210 17.28 -22.53 -0.73
C ASN A 210 18.35 -22.74 -1.83
N GLU A 211 18.04 -22.35 -3.07
CA GLU A 211 18.86 -22.66 -4.24
C GLU A 211 19.77 -21.51 -4.66
N ASN A 212 19.38 -20.27 -4.41
CA ASN A 212 20.08 -19.08 -4.86
C ASN A 212 20.13 -17.95 -3.82
N PRO A 213 20.46 -18.21 -2.54
CA PRO A 213 20.44 -17.18 -1.51
C PRO A 213 21.43 -16.03 -1.80
N ASP A 214 22.50 -16.29 -2.52
CA ASP A 214 23.51 -15.33 -2.96
C ASP A 214 23.00 -14.32 -4.01
N LYS A 215 21.86 -14.59 -4.64
CA LYS A 215 21.20 -13.67 -5.56
C LYS A 215 20.18 -12.77 -4.90
N LEU A 216 19.92 -12.96 -3.63
CA LEU A 216 19.03 -12.17 -2.81
C LEU A 216 19.85 -11.21 -1.94
N SER A 217 19.26 -10.06 -1.60
CA SER A 217 19.90 -9.18 -0.62
C SER A 217 19.91 -9.79 0.79
N ASP A 218 20.89 -9.41 1.59
CA ASP A 218 21.00 -9.85 3.01
C ASP A 218 19.71 -9.52 3.79
N GLU A 219 19.07 -8.38 3.49
CA GLU A 219 17.80 -7.97 4.09
C GLU A 219 16.70 -8.97 3.75
N LEU A 220 16.54 -9.33 2.47
CA LEU A 220 15.51 -10.28 2.04
C LEU A 220 15.77 -11.68 2.59
N VAL A 221 17.01 -12.16 2.55
CA VAL A 221 17.40 -13.45 3.16
C VAL A 221 17.06 -13.49 4.64
N SER A 222 17.32 -12.41 5.38
CA SER A 222 17.00 -12.31 6.80
C SER A 222 15.49 -12.38 7.07
N LEU A 223 14.68 -11.63 6.31
CA LEU A 223 13.23 -11.61 6.42
C LEU A 223 12.60 -12.98 6.10
N LEU A 224 13.03 -13.60 4.99
CA LEU A 224 12.55 -14.92 4.58
C LEU A 224 12.96 -16.02 5.57
N SER A 225 14.19 -15.95 6.09
CA SER A 225 14.69 -16.91 7.10
C SER A 225 13.91 -16.78 8.40
N TYR A 226 13.55 -15.56 8.80
CA TYR A 226 12.67 -15.34 9.95
C TYR A 226 11.30 -15.97 9.72
N GLY A 227 10.67 -15.69 8.56
CA GLY A 227 9.37 -16.26 8.19
C GLY A 227 9.36 -17.79 8.17
N LYS A 228 10.43 -18.41 7.63
CA LYS A 228 10.61 -19.87 7.58
C LYS A 228 10.64 -20.51 8.98
N ASN A 229 11.17 -19.78 9.98
CA ASN A 229 11.32 -20.27 11.35
C ASN A 229 10.14 -19.94 12.25
N LEU A 230 9.08 -19.32 11.72
CA LEU A 230 7.87 -19.04 12.49
C LEU A 230 7.12 -20.34 12.83
N SER A 231 6.78 -20.53 14.10
CA SER A 231 5.91 -21.63 14.50
C SER A 231 4.45 -21.36 14.13
N SER A 232 3.71 -22.42 13.78
CA SER A 232 2.27 -22.32 13.49
C SER A 232 1.47 -21.68 14.64
N THR A 233 1.92 -21.81 15.88
CA THR A 233 1.30 -21.20 17.07
C THR A 233 1.43 -19.68 17.12
N LYS A 234 2.32 -19.09 16.33
CA LYS A 234 2.43 -17.62 16.19
C LYS A 234 1.52 -17.05 15.11
N LEU A 235 0.97 -17.92 14.24
CA LEU A 235 0.08 -17.54 13.15
C LEU A 235 -1.41 -17.63 13.53
N VAL A 236 -1.73 -18.28 14.65
CA VAL A 236 -3.04 -18.43 15.24
C VAL A 236 -3.19 -17.44 16.39
#